data_bed82c87db4fd7cacfa6a0c585cfdcee
#
_entry.id   bed82c87db4fd7cacfa6a0c585cfdcee
#
_cell.length_a   1.000
_cell.length_b   1.000
_cell.length_c   1.000
_cell.angle_alpha   90.00
_cell.angle_beta   90.00
_cell.angle_gamma   90.00
#
_symmetry.space_group_name_H-M   'P 1'
#
loop_
_entity.id
_entity.type
_entity.pdbx_description
1 polymer ?
#
loop_
_entity_poly.entity_id
_entity_poly.type
_entity_poly.pdbx_seq_one_letter_code
_entity_poly.pdbx_strand_id
1 'polypeptide(L)'
;MSLIYEPDLVFLMKKAVLLVALFLLSLSTPLATGVAAQSPEDDGMAVLHTAVNPANNNTYHLLSASSWEDAASYARSLDGFLVTVDDEVENTWLFDTFASWDNQSRHLWTGLSDHHDEGEYRWHDGTPFLYRSWGEDQPSEGGDEHYVHIASTNMGNILPGTWNDLENDPQYFPVYGVVERLDPVPIMHCGLTGGATTLFSTTTRVST
;
A
#
# COMPACT_ATOMS: atom_id res chain seq x y z
N MET A 1 15.85 -45.57 78.72
CA MET A 1 15.56 -45.42 77.28
C MET A 1 15.54 -43.94 77.04
N SER A 2 16.69 -43.39 76.56
CA SER A 2 16.91 -41.96 76.37
C SER A 2 16.51 -41.61 74.96
N LEU A 3 15.51 -40.67 74.83
CA LEU A 3 15.10 -40.08 73.57
C LEU A 3 16.16 -39.06 73.15
N ILE A 4 16.87 -39.37 72.10
CA ILE A 4 17.79 -38.48 71.45
C ILE A 4 16.95 -37.47 70.68
N TYR A 5 16.95 -36.22 71.15
CA TYR A 5 16.37 -35.11 70.47
C TYR A 5 17.34 -34.65 69.39
N GLU A 6 16.94 -34.83 68.12
CA GLU A 6 17.71 -34.33 66.98
C GLU A 6 17.21 -32.94 66.55
N PRO A 7 17.84 -31.87 66.96
CA PRO A 7 17.45 -30.51 66.56
C PRO A 7 17.82 -30.13 65.12
N ASP A 8 18.69 -30.94 64.47
CA ASP A 8 19.28 -30.56 63.20
C ASP A 8 18.33 -30.76 61.97
N LEU A 9 17.38 -31.69 62.06
CA LEU A 9 16.47 -31.98 60.96
C LEU A 9 15.47 -30.84 60.71
N VAL A 10 14.98 -30.21 61.78
CA VAL A 10 14.03 -29.09 61.69
C VAL A 10 14.74 -27.83 61.15
N PHE A 11 16.01 -27.67 61.49
CA PHE A 11 16.81 -26.52 61.00
C PHE A 11 17.17 -26.70 59.52
N LEU A 12 17.51 -27.92 59.07
CA LEU A 12 17.71 -28.21 57.65
C LEU A 12 16.44 -28.04 56.84
N MET A 13 15.28 -28.48 57.31
CA MET A 13 14.02 -28.32 56.61
C MET A 13 13.63 -26.82 56.46
N LYS A 14 13.88 -25.99 57.50
CA LYS A 14 13.65 -24.53 57.39
C LYS A 14 14.57 -23.87 56.37
N LYS A 15 15.82 -24.26 56.26
CA LYS A 15 16.76 -23.76 55.25
C LYS A 15 16.38 -24.20 53.83
N ALA A 16 15.91 -25.45 53.65
CA ALA A 16 15.44 -25.95 52.36
C ALA A 16 14.18 -25.21 51.88
N VAL A 17 13.23 -24.95 52.78
CA VAL A 17 12.00 -24.18 52.44
C VAL A 17 12.35 -22.74 52.09
N LEU A 18 13.30 -22.09 52.78
CA LEU A 18 13.73 -20.73 52.48
C LEU A 18 14.45 -20.63 51.13
N LEU A 19 15.27 -21.62 50.77
CA LEU A 19 15.98 -21.68 49.48
C LEU A 19 14.99 -21.92 48.30
N VAL A 20 13.96 -22.75 48.46
CA VAL A 20 12.93 -22.99 47.47
C VAL A 20 12.05 -21.72 47.29
N ALA A 21 11.74 -21.03 48.38
CA ALA A 21 11.01 -19.78 48.30
C ALA A 21 11.79 -18.64 47.58
N LEU A 22 13.09 -18.55 47.80
CA LEU A 22 13.96 -17.59 47.11
C LEU A 22 14.16 -17.96 45.63
N PHE A 23 14.12 -19.25 45.26
CA PHE A 23 14.23 -19.67 43.87
C PHE A 23 12.92 -19.46 43.08
N LEU A 24 11.75 -19.51 43.76
CA LEU A 24 10.46 -19.24 43.16
C LEU A 24 10.17 -17.73 42.98
N LEU A 25 10.87 -16.86 43.72
CA LEU A 25 10.72 -15.40 43.57
C LEU A 25 11.57 -14.83 42.40
N SER A 26 12.53 -15.58 41.85
CA SER A 26 13.40 -15.13 40.77
C SER A 26 12.88 -15.46 39.36
N LEU A 27 11.73 -16.15 39.23
CA LEU A 27 11.14 -16.56 37.95
C LEU A 27 9.89 -15.73 37.54
N SER A 28 9.58 -14.64 38.22
CA SER A 28 8.55 -13.71 37.77
C SER A 28 9.17 -12.48 37.10
N THR A 29 9.96 -12.68 36.06
CA THR A 29 10.09 -11.64 35.05
C THR A 29 8.75 -11.59 34.32
N PRO A 30 8.06 -10.44 34.26
CA PRO A 30 6.95 -10.33 33.32
C PRO A 30 7.54 -10.56 31.93
N LEU A 31 7.08 -11.61 31.25
CA LEU A 31 7.24 -11.70 29.82
C LEU A 31 6.54 -10.44 29.28
N ALA A 32 7.33 -9.41 28.99
CA ALA A 32 6.86 -8.36 28.11
C ALA A 32 6.57 -9.09 26.80
N THR A 33 5.31 -9.46 26.58
CA THR A 33 4.80 -9.73 25.27
C THR A 33 4.89 -8.38 24.55
N GLY A 34 6.09 -8.06 24.08
CA GLY A 34 6.22 -7.16 22.98
C GLY A 34 5.40 -7.82 21.88
N VAL A 35 4.22 -7.30 21.62
CA VAL A 35 3.62 -7.43 20.31
C VAL A 35 4.67 -6.79 19.42
N ALA A 36 5.56 -7.60 18.87
CA ALA A 36 6.30 -7.20 17.71
C ALA A 36 5.20 -6.78 16.73
N ALA A 37 5.16 -5.48 16.40
CA ALA A 37 4.40 -5.06 15.24
C ALA A 37 4.91 -6.00 14.15
N GLN A 38 4.05 -6.92 13.70
CA GLN A 38 4.32 -7.70 12.51
C GLN A 38 4.55 -6.63 11.45
N SER A 39 5.78 -6.57 10.94
CA SER A 39 6.00 -5.95 9.64
C SER A 39 4.92 -6.54 8.74
N PRO A 40 4.22 -5.74 7.92
CA PRO A 40 3.30 -6.31 6.94
C PRO A 40 4.06 -7.46 6.29
N GLU A 41 3.45 -8.65 6.26
CA GLU A 41 4.03 -9.81 5.60
C GLU A 41 4.41 -9.31 4.22
N ASP A 42 5.68 -9.52 3.86
CA ASP A 42 6.16 -9.22 2.51
C ASP A 42 5.40 -10.17 1.58
N ASP A 43 4.25 -9.70 1.09
CA ASP A 43 3.38 -10.41 0.16
C ASP A 43 4.00 -10.56 -1.23
N GLY A 44 5.27 -10.20 -1.35
CA GLY A 44 6.02 -10.19 -2.59
C GLY A 44 5.73 -8.97 -3.47
N MET A 45 4.90 -8.03 -3.01
CA MET A 45 4.68 -6.76 -3.70
C MET A 45 5.92 -5.87 -3.64
N ALA A 46 6.28 -5.28 -4.78
CA ALA A 46 7.46 -4.43 -4.89
C ALA A 46 7.22 -3.26 -5.84
N VAL A 47 7.91 -2.15 -5.57
CA VAL A 47 8.05 -1.05 -6.54
C VAL A 47 9.13 -1.43 -7.55
N LEU A 48 8.75 -1.55 -8.82
CA LEU A 48 9.64 -1.89 -9.93
C LEU A 48 10.30 -0.66 -10.54
N HIS A 49 9.55 0.43 -10.65
CA HIS A 49 10.01 1.67 -11.25
C HIS A 49 9.35 2.89 -10.59
N THR A 50 10.06 4.01 -10.60
CA THR A 50 9.54 5.29 -10.10
C THR A 50 9.84 6.38 -11.13
N ALA A 51 8.82 7.21 -11.42
CA ALA A 51 8.94 8.37 -12.30
C ALA A 51 8.17 9.55 -11.72
N VAL A 52 8.61 10.77 -12.05
CA VAL A 52 7.90 12.01 -11.74
C VAL A 52 7.27 12.54 -13.02
N ASN A 53 5.97 12.79 -13.01
CA ASN A 53 5.28 13.37 -14.15
C ASN A 53 5.59 14.88 -14.22
N PRO A 54 6.24 15.36 -15.32
CA PRO A 54 6.62 16.75 -15.42
C PRO A 54 5.42 17.73 -15.54
N ALA A 55 4.23 17.22 -15.87
CA ALA A 55 3.05 18.06 -16.03
C ALA A 55 2.44 18.47 -14.68
N ASN A 56 2.45 17.58 -13.67
CA ASN A 56 1.83 17.83 -12.36
C ASN A 56 2.82 17.74 -11.18
N ASN A 57 4.06 17.27 -11.43
CA ASN A 57 5.12 17.06 -10.45
C ASN A 57 4.79 16.00 -9.37
N ASN A 58 3.79 15.14 -9.63
CA ASN A 58 3.49 14.00 -8.75
C ASN A 58 4.45 12.85 -9.03
N THR A 59 4.71 12.05 -8.00
CA THR A 59 5.53 10.84 -8.09
C THR A 59 4.67 9.63 -8.36
N TYR A 60 5.07 8.81 -9.33
CA TYR A 60 4.37 7.60 -9.72
C TYR A 60 5.27 6.38 -9.54
N HIS A 61 4.67 5.27 -9.05
CA HIS A 61 5.37 4.01 -8.84
C HIS A 61 4.69 2.89 -9.62
N LEU A 62 5.45 2.18 -10.46
CA LEU A 62 5.04 0.92 -11.05
C LEU A 62 5.24 -0.19 -10.03
N LEU A 63 4.21 -0.96 -9.73
CA LEU A 63 4.25 -2.12 -8.83
C LEU A 63 4.53 -3.42 -9.58
N SER A 64 4.90 -4.47 -8.85
CA SER A 64 4.86 -5.85 -9.36
C SER A 64 3.41 -6.24 -9.72
N ALA A 65 3.26 -7.26 -10.58
CA ALA A 65 1.94 -7.76 -10.95
C ALA A 65 1.20 -8.34 -9.73
N SER A 66 -0.09 -8.03 -9.64
CA SER A 66 -0.97 -8.48 -8.56
C SER A 66 -2.44 -8.33 -8.93
N SER A 67 -3.34 -8.76 -8.03
CA SER A 67 -4.74 -8.36 -8.07
C SER A 67 -4.88 -6.84 -7.93
N TRP A 68 -6.04 -6.30 -8.33
CA TRP A 68 -6.31 -4.86 -8.16
C TRP A 68 -6.38 -4.48 -6.67
N GLU A 69 -7.02 -5.31 -5.85
CA GLU A 69 -7.18 -5.05 -4.41
C GLU A 69 -5.83 -5.05 -3.67
N ASP A 70 -4.93 -5.98 -4.01
CA ASP A 70 -3.58 -6.01 -3.45
C ASP A 70 -2.78 -4.78 -3.87
N ALA A 71 -2.83 -4.41 -5.16
CA ALA A 71 -2.21 -3.19 -5.66
C ALA A 71 -2.76 -1.93 -4.96
N ALA A 72 -4.09 -1.85 -4.77
CA ALA A 72 -4.72 -0.73 -4.07
C ALA A 72 -4.34 -0.68 -2.59
N SER A 73 -4.24 -1.85 -1.93
CA SER A 73 -3.78 -1.95 -0.54
C SER A 73 -2.32 -1.50 -0.40
N TYR A 74 -1.46 -1.97 -1.30
CA TYR A 74 -0.04 -1.61 -1.30
C TYR A 74 0.18 -0.12 -1.62
N ALA A 75 -0.62 0.46 -2.53
CA ALA A 75 -0.60 1.89 -2.83
C ALA A 75 -0.80 2.77 -1.58
N ARG A 76 -1.74 2.38 -0.70
CA ARG A 76 -1.94 3.07 0.58
C ARG A 76 -0.73 2.98 1.50
N SER A 77 0.00 1.87 1.51
CA SER A 77 1.22 1.71 2.30
C SER A 77 2.35 2.64 1.84
N LEU A 78 2.27 3.11 0.59
CA LEU A 78 3.17 4.08 -0.02
C LEU A 78 2.68 5.54 0.13
N ASP A 79 1.67 5.80 0.96
CA ASP A 79 1.00 7.10 1.11
C ASP A 79 0.43 7.64 -0.22
N GLY A 80 -0.09 6.72 -1.07
CA GLY A 80 -0.66 7.03 -2.37
C GLY A 80 -1.96 6.27 -2.64
N PHE A 81 -2.43 6.37 -3.86
CA PHE A 81 -3.56 5.62 -4.41
C PHE A 81 -3.17 5.00 -5.75
N LEU A 82 -3.89 3.98 -6.22
CA LEU A 82 -3.82 3.63 -7.63
C LEU A 82 -4.19 4.86 -8.46
N VAL A 83 -3.46 5.06 -9.55
CA VAL A 83 -3.49 6.29 -10.34
C VAL A 83 -4.89 6.70 -10.78
N THR A 84 -5.19 7.99 -10.59
CA THR A 84 -6.31 8.68 -11.23
C THR A 84 -5.83 9.27 -12.53
N VAL A 85 -6.59 9.14 -13.60
CA VAL A 85 -6.23 9.67 -14.92
C VAL A 85 -7.15 10.85 -15.22
N ASP A 86 -6.60 12.06 -15.21
CA ASP A 86 -7.36 13.30 -15.31
C ASP A 86 -7.59 13.76 -16.75
N ASP A 87 -6.67 13.41 -17.67
CA ASP A 87 -6.75 13.81 -19.08
C ASP A 87 -5.96 12.87 -20.01
N GLU A 88 -6.03 13.17 -21.33
CA GLU A 88 -5.33 12.40 -22.37
C GLU A 88 -3.79 12.51 -22.27
N VAL A 89 -3.28 13.65 -21.81
CA VAL A 89 -1.84 13.88 -21.66
C VAL A 89 -1.26 12.96 -20.60
N GLU A 90 -1.96 12.86 -19.47
CA GLU A 90 -1.58 11.95 -18.40
C GLU A 90 -1.75 10.49 -18.79
N ASN A 91 -2.86 10.11 -19.44
CA ASN A 91 -3.06 8.76 -19.96
C ASN A 91 -1.92 8.33 -20.89
N THR A 92 -1.54 9.20 -21.81
CA THR A 92 -0.43 8.94 -22.73
C THR A 92 0.90 8.84 -21.99
N TRP A 93 1.16 9.73 -21.04
CA TRP A 93 2.39 9.71 -20.25
C TRP A 93 2.52 8.42 -19.41
N LEU A 94 1.43 7.97 -18.78
CA LEU A 94 1.39 6.71 -18.02
C LEU A 94 1.71 5.52 -18.92
N PHE A 95 1.07 5.46 -20.08
CA PHE A 95 1.30 4.40 -21.05
C PHE A 95 2.76 4.38 -21.53
N ASP A 96 3.29 5.51 -21.98
CA ASP A 96 4.65 5.62 -22.51
C ASP A 96 5.71 5.34 -21.44
N THR A 97 5.45 5.73 -20.19
CA THR A 97 6.43 5.60 -19.09
C THR A 97 6.46 4.18 -18.52
N PHE A 98 5.30 3.54 -18.35
CA PHE A 98 5.21 2.30 -17.56
C PHE A 98 4.84 1.07 -18.38
N ALA A 99 3.98 1.20 -19.41
CA ALA A 99 3.50 0.03 -20.15
C ALA A 99 4.60 -0.70 -20.92
N SER A 100 5.64 0.02 -21.38
CA SER A 100 6.78 -0.55 -22.10
C SER A 100 8.12 -0.45 -21.36
N TRP A 101 8.09 -0.10 -20.07
CA TRP A 101 9.31 0.03 -19.27
C TRP A 101 10.14 -1.26 -19.32
N ASP A 102 11.48 -1.12 -19.41
CA ASP A 102 12.49 -2.21 -19.54
C ASP A 102 12.23 -3.20 -20.71
N ASN A 103 11.57 -2.75 -21.78
CA ASN A 103 11.18 -3.53 -22.96
C ASN A 103 10.22 -4.70 -22.69
N GLN A 104 9.42 -4.62 -21.61
CA GLN A 104 8.33 -5.55 -21.35
C GLN A 104 7.00 -4.85 -21.57
N SER A 105 6.00 -5.59 -22.07
CA SER A 105 4.64 -5.09 -22.23
C SER A 105 3.84 -5.37 -20.96
N ARG A 106 3.25 -4.33 -20.37
CA ARG A 106 2.50 -4.41 -19.10
C ARG A 106 1.14 -3.73 -19.21
N HIS A 107 0.09 -4.47 -18.92
CA HIS A 107 -1.21 -3.88 -18.62
C HIS A 107 -1.13 -3.18 -17.28
N LEU A 108 -1.75 -2.00 -17.14
CA LEU A 108 -1.58 -1.14 -15.97
C LEU A 108 -2.91 -0.94 -15.23
N TRP A 109 -3.02 -1.40 -13.97
CA TRP A 109 -4.14 -1.06 -13.12
C TRP A 109 -4.22 0.44 -12.87
N THR A 110 -5.43 0.99 -12.98
CA THR A 110 -5.79 2.34 -12.53
C THR A 110 -6.60 2.29 -11.25
N GLY A 111 -6.88 3.42 -10.63
CA GLY A 111 -7.75 3.52 -9.47
C GLY A 111 -9.24 3.55 -9.79
N LEU A 112 -9.65 3.33 -11.04
CA LEU A 112 -11.05 3.36 -11.47
C LEU A 112 -11.71 2.00 -11.28
N SER A 113 -12.90 1.99 -10.69
CA SER A 113 -13.70 0.77 -10.54
C SER A 113 -15.17 1.08 -10.30
N ASP A 114 -16.05 0.10 -10.55
CA ASP A 114 -17.48 0.14 -10.22
C ASP A 114 -17.89 -1.00 -9.25
N HIS A 115 -16.93 -1.63 -8.60
CA HIS A 115 -17.14 -2.78 -7.70
C HIS A 115 -18.15 -2.52 -6.55
N HIS A 116 -18.48 -1.27 -6.25
CA HIS A 116 -19.48 -0.91 -5.24
C HIS A 116 -20.90 -0.88 -5.82
N ASP A 117 -21.04 -0.34 -7.02
CA ASP A 117 -22.31 -0.17 -7.72
C ASP A 117 -22.05 -0.37 -9.22
N GLU A 118 -22.52 -1.48 -9.80
CA GLU A 118 -22.36 -1.85 -11.21
C GLU A 118 -22.73 -0.72 -12.17
N GLY A 119 -21.80 -0.38 -13.07
CA GLY A 119 -21.92 0.70 -14.06
C GLY A 119 -21.64 2.10 -13.49
N GLU A 120 -21.41 2.24 -12.19
CA GLU A 120 -21.10 3.50 -11.51
C GLU A 120 -19.61 3.63 -11.21
N TYR A 121 -18.80 3.85 -12.24
CA TYR A 121 -17.34 3.97 -12.12
C TYR A 121 -16.91 5.17 -11.28
N ARG A 122 -16.00 4.94 -10.33
CA ARG A 122 -15.45 5.94 -9.41
C ARG A 122 -13.96 5.75 -9.21
N TRP A 123 -13.23 6.84 -9.11
CA TRP A 123 -11.84 6.83 -8.69
C TRP A 123 -11.70 6.50 -7.21
N HIS A 124 -10.71 5.67 -6.88
CA HIS A 124 -10.47 5.18 -5.52
C HIS A 124 -10.05 6.29 -4.53
N ASP A 125 -9.51 7.40 -5.02
CA ASP A 125 -9.17 8.59 -4.24
C ASP A 125 -10.35 9.54 -4.02
N GLY A 126 -11.50 9.28 -4.68
CA GLY A 126 -12.73 10.06 -4.58
C GLY A 126 -12.80 11.27 -5.51
N THR A 127 -11.86 11.45 -6.43
CA THR A 127 -11.94 12.52 -7.44
C THR A 127 -13.08 12.27 -8.42
N PRO A 128 -13.65 13.34 -9.06
CA PRO A 128 -14.71 13.16 -10.05
C PRO A 128 -14.22 12.42 -11.30
N PHE A 129 -15.00 11.46 -11.80
CA PHE A 129 -14.73 10.74 -13.04
C PHE A 129 -15.16 11.57 -14.27
N LEU A 130 -14.25 12.37 -14.82
CA LEU A 130 -14.52 13.30 -15.93
C LEU A 130 -13.91 12.86 -17.26
N TYR A 131 -12.67 12.38 -17.25
CA TYR A 131 -11.96 11.88 -18.42
C TYR A 131 -12.22 10.38 -18.64
N ARG A 132 -12.29 9.95 -19.89
CA ARG A 132 -12.54 8.55 -20.27
C ARG A 132 -11.73 8.21 -21.52
N SER A 133 -11.10 7.02 -21.50
CA SER A 133 -10.36 6.49 -22.66
C SER A 133 -10.70 5.01 -22.89
N TRP A 134 -11.99 4.67 -22.81
CA TRP A 134 -12.48 3.30 -23.04
C TRP A 134 -12.09 2.76 -24.42
N GLY A 135 -11.74 1.50 -24.49
CA GLY A 135 -11.65 0.75 -25.74
C GLY A 135 -13.00 0.62 -26.42
N GLU A 136 -13.02 0.15 -27.67
CA GLU A 136 -14.27 -0.09 -28.40
C GLU A 136 -15.06 -1.19 -27.67
N ASP A 137 -16.37 -0.94 -27.51
CA ASP A 137 -17.31 -1.80 -26.78
C ASP A 137 -16.97 -1.96 -25.28
N GLN A 138 -16.23 -1.01 -24.67
CA GLN A 138 -15.94 -0.99 -23.25
C GLN A 138 -16.58 0.23 -22.54
N PRO A 139 -16.87 0.14 -21.23
CA PRO A 139 -16.76 -1.05 -20.37
C PRO A 139 -17.75 -2.14 -20.78
N SER A 140 -17.41 -3.42 -20.50
CA SER A 140 -18.31 -4.53 -20.79
C SER A 140 -19.49 -4.56 -19.79
N GLU A 141 -20.72 -4.79 -20.27
CA GLU A 141 -21.88 -4.85 -19.40
C GLU A 141 -21.99 -6.20 -18.71
N GLY A 142 -21.90 -6.20 -17.37
CA GLY A 142 -22.18 -7.34 -16.52
C GLY A 142 -21.03 -8.32 -16.37
N GLY A 143 -21.08 -9.11 -15.32
CA GLY A 143 -20.07 -10.08 -14.96
C GLY A 143 -19.32 -9.68 -13.69
N ASP A 144 -18.09 -10.19 -13.57
CA ASP A 144 -17.21 -9.91 -12.43
C ASP A 144 -16.08 -8.91 -12.82
N GLU A 145 -16.25 -8.16 -13.94
CA GLU A 145 -15.27 -7.21 -14.46
C GLU A 145 -15.55 -5.80 -13.92
N HIS A 146 -14.90 -5.46 -12.80
CA HIS A 146 -15.15 -4.23 -12.06
C HIS A 146 -13.95 -3.29 -12.00
N TYR A 147 -12.77 -3.71 -12.46
CA TYR A 147 -11.51 -3.00 -12.21
C TYR A 147 -10.84 -2.61 -13.51
N VAL A 148 -10.51 -1.32 -13.63
CA VAL A 148 -10.08 -0.74 -14.91
C VAL A 148 -8.56 -0.76 -15.05
N HIS A 149 -8.13 -1.20 -16.23
CA HIS A 149 -6.72 -1.18 -16.62
C HIS A 149 -6.49 -0.44 -17.94
N ILE A 150 -5.29 0.07 -18.15
CA ILE A 150 -4.81 0.57 -19.44
C ILE A 150 -4.21 -0.62 -20.20
N ALA A 151 -4.74 -0.92 -21.37
CA ALA A 151 -4.24 -2.00 -22.21
C ALA A 151 -2.86 -1.69 -22.79
N SER A 152 -1.92 -2.63 -22.72
CA SER A 152 -0.57 -2.47 -23.28
C SER A 152 -0.43 -3.06 -24.68
N THR A 153 -1.33 -3.96 -25.05
CA THR A 153 -1.35 -4.66 -26.37
C THR A 153 -2.77 -4.69 -26.91
N ASN A 154 -2.91 -5.01 -28.19
CA ASN A 154 -4.23 -5.26 -28.78
C ASN A 154 -4.92 -6.45 -28.10
N MET A 155 -6.13 -6.21 -27.62
CA MET A 155 -7.02 -7.22 -27.03
C MET A 155 -8.35 -7.20 -27.82
N GLY A 156 -8.38 -7.84 -28.99
CA GLY A 156 -9.54 -7.72 -29.89
C GLY A 156 -9.72 -6.28 -30.40
N ASN A 157 -10.81 -5.62 -30.00
CA ASN A 157 -11.12 -4.24 -30.38
C ASN A 157 -10.48 -3.20 -29.43
N ILE A 158 -9.88 -3.64 -28.33
CA ILE A 158 -9.24 -2.76 -27.36
C ILE A 158 -7.82 -2.46 -27.83
N LEU A 159 -7.52 -1.20 -28.10
CA LEU A 159 -6.21 -0.75 -28.58
C LEU A 159 -5.27 -0.42 -27.42
N PRO A 160 -3.93 -0.49 -27.64
CA PRO A 160 -2.95 -0.04 -26.63
C PRO A 160 -3.20 1.41 -26.21
N GLY A 161 -3.14 1.67 -24.91
CA GLY A 161 -3.41 2.98 -24.32
C GLY A 161 -4.88 3.27 -24.05
N THR A 162 -5.80 2.41 -24.49
CA THR A 162 -7.23 2.51 -24.11
C THR A 162 -7.55 1.63 -22.91
N TRP A 163 -8.71 1.85 -22.31
CA TRP A 163 -9.12 1.20 -21.07
C TRP A 163 -10.06 0.03 -21.30
N ASN A 164 -9.94 -0.96 -20.44
CA ASN A 164 -10.84 -2.08 -20.32
C ASN A 164 -11.07 -2.39 -18.84
N ASP A 165 -12.23 -2.91 -18.50
CA ASP A 165 -12.53 -3.48 -17.20
C ASP A 165 -12.18 -4.96 -17.15
N LEU A 166 -11.83 -5.45 -15.97
CA LEU A 166 -11.42 -6.82 -15.70
C LEU A 166 -11.90 -7.27 -14.31
N GLU A 167 -11.88 -8.58 -14.11
CA GLU A 167 -11.94 -9.19 -12.79
C GLU A 167 -10.76 -8.76 -11.91
N ASN A 168 -10.90 -8.87 -10.57
CA ASN A 168 -9.89 -8.47 -9.61
C ASN A 168 -8.51 -9.12 -9.83
N ASP A 169 -8.48 -10.38 -10.23
CA ASP A 169 -7.27 -11.19 -10.40
C ASP A 169 -7.31 -12.00 -11.69
N PRO A 170 -7.09 -11.36 -12.86
CA PRO A 170 -7.13 -12.04 -14.16
C PRO A 170 -6.01 -13.06 -14.28
N GLN A 171 -6.39 -14.33 -14.58
CA GLN A 171 -5.44 -15.45 -14.61
C GLN A 171 -4.76 -15.63 -15.98
N TYR A 172 -5.14 -14.87 -16.99
CA TYR A 172 -4.66 -15.04 -18.37
C TYR A 172 -3.53 -14.10 -18.77
N PHE A 173 -3.31 -13.01 -18.03
CA PHE A 173 -2.14 -12.16 -18.15
C PHE A 173 -1.92 -11.34 -16.87
N PRO A 174 -0.66 -10.96 -16.55
CA PRO A 174 -0.36 -10.12 -15.37
C PRO A 174 -0.78 -8.68 -15.62
N VAL A 175 -1.32 -8.03 -14.57
CA VAL A 175 -1.59 -6.60 -14.54
C VAL A 175 -0.80 -5.95 -13.41
N TYR A 176 -0.29 -4.74 -13.65
CA TYR A 176 0.67 -4.06 -12.79
C TYR A 176 0.06 -2.77 -12.25
N GLY A 177 0.02 -2.59 -10.93
CA GLY A 177 -0.49 -1.36 -10.35
C GLY A 177 0.39 -0.15 -10.69
N VAL A 178 -0.23 0.99 -10.97
CA VAL A 178 0.46 2.28 -10.96
C VAL A 178 -0.06 3.10 -9.81
N VAL A 179 0.83 3.47 -8.89
CA VAL A 179 0.51 4.29 -7.72
C VAL A 179 0.84 5.74 -8.02
N GLU A 180 -0.06 6.64 -7.70
CA GLU A 180 0.17 8.07 -7.69
C GLU A 180 0.31 8.59 -6.27
N ARG A 181 1.37 9.37 -6.03
CA ARG A 181 1.57 10.15 -4.82
C ARG A 181 1.52 11.63 -5.16
N LEU A 182 0.67 12.34 -4.43
CA LEU A 182 0.66 13.81 -4.49
C LEU A 182 1.85 14.33 -3.68
N ASP A 183 2.93 14.69 -4.35
CA ASP A 183 4.05 15.31 -3.67
C ASP A 183 3.69 16.74 -3.26
N PRO A 184 4.01 17.15 -2.02
CA PRO A 184 3.70 18.49 -1.58
C PRO A 184 4.44 19.49 -2.48
N VAL A 185 3.69 20.39 -3.10
CA VAL A 185 4.28 21.49 -3.89
C VAL A 185 5.27 22.21 -3.00
N PRO A 186 6.58 22.29 -3.36
CA PRO A 186 7.55 23.01 -2.57
C PRO A 186 7.09 24.47 -2.44
N ILE A 187 6.78 24.90 -1.20
CA ILE A 187 6.43 26.29 -0.95
C ILE A 187 7.69 27.10 -1.24
N MET A 188 7.73 27.72 -2.43
CA MET A 188 8.77 28.69 -2.74
C MET A 188 8.59 29.87 -1.77
N HIS A 189 9.36 29.86 -0.68
CA HIS A 189 9.49 31.03 0.16
C HIS A 189 10.20 32.09 -0.71
N CYS A 190 9.41 33.03 -1.22
CA CYS A 190 9.97 34.27 -1.72
C CYS A 190 10.67 34.97 -0.55
N GLY A 191 11.98 34.77 -0.49
CA GLY A 191 12.79 35.26 0.62
C GLY A 191 12.80 36.78 0.63
N LEU A 192 12.00 37.38 1.52
CA LEU A 192 12.33 38.65 2.11
C LEU A 192 13.48 38.38 3.08
N THR A 193 14.67 38.83 2.70
CA THR A 193 15.87 38.78 3.52
C THR A 193 15.63 39.46 4.86
N GLY A 194 15.60 38.70 5.94
CA GLY A 194 15.58 39.25 7.31
C GLY A 194 14.96 38.27 8.32
N GLY A 195 15.79 37.48 9.01
CA GLY A 195 15.45 36.82 10.26
C GLY A 195 15.05 35.36 10.17
N ALA A 196 15.91 34.49 10.68
CA ALA A 196 15.69 33.06 10.82
C ALA A 196 14.53 32.77 11.78
N THR A 197 13.47 32.14 11.28
CA THR A 197 12.45 31.49 12.12
C THR A 197 12.14 30.12 11.50
N THR A 198 12.53 29.07 12.21
CA THR A 198 12.24 27.69 11.81
C THR A 198 10.76 27.43 12.11
N LEU A 199 9.93 27.31 11.08
CA LEU A 199 8.54 26.88 11.22
C LEU A 199 8.41 25.44 10.73
N PHE A 200 8.01 24.55 11.62
CA PHE A 200 7.53 23.23 11.29
C PHE A 200 6.10 23.36 10.71
N SER A 201 5.91 22.95 9.46
CA SER A 201 4.59 22.93 8.83
C SER A 201 3.96 21.56 9.02
N THR A 202 2.90 21.49 9.81
CA THR A 202 1.95 20.38 9.81
C THR A 202 0.88 20.69 8.77
N THR A 203 0.84 19.92 7.70
CA THR A 203 -0.21 20.04 6.66
C THR A 203 -1.47 19.31 7.13
N THR A 204 -2.51 20.06 7.46
CA THR A 204 -3.84 19.52 7.70
C THR A 204 -4.62 19.62 6.38
N ARG A 205 -5.04 18.48 5.81
CA ARG A 205 -5.99 18.44 4.71
C ARG A 205 -7.33 18.98 5.18
N VAL A 206 -7.88 19.93 4.48
CA VAL A 206 -9.30 20.33 4.58
C VAL A 206 -10.01 19.66 3.43
N SER A 207 -10.84 18.65 3.74
CA SER A 207 -11.83 18.11 2.82
C SER A 207 -13.04 19.03 2.80
N THR A 208 -13.38 19.52 1.63
CA THR A 208 -14.65 20.18 1.33
C THR A 208 -15.54 19.23 0.58
#